data_00a64182f55b212533b37cbef6857b2d
#
_entry.id   00a64182f55b212533b37cbef6857b2d
#
_cell.length_a   1.000
_cell.length_b   1.000
_cell.length_c   1.000
_cell.angle_alpha   90.00
_cell.angle_beta   90.00
_cell.angle_gamma   90.00
#
_symmetry.space_group_name_H-M   'P 1'
#
loop_
_entity.id
_entity.type
_entity.pdbx_description
1 polymer ?
#
loop_
_entity_poly.entity_id
_entity_poly.type
_entity_poly.pdbx_seq_one_letter_code
_entity_poly.pdbx_strand_id
1 'polypeptide(L)'
;MPYPKAKSQAMLDELAQYVIAEPKPFAVDLEQCRGIWLSTVDGDRIMDWTGLYGARLIGYNHPRLYETDYTRRLVRAANNKMANPDYLTEECLAYYRLLHRLAPTCMAGRQVEVYVVNSGAEAVENMMKYFINLHHQKMLAQGKTPLNKRFIYFDQAFHGRTVFALNITKLTNDPLATRDYHGIIQGNLQVPFPAWDKSRSEAENERELDSCLANLEYLMKSYQDEIVGVILEPLQGAGGHRLALPRFYRELSLLCQKYGISWGLDEVQTSGGQCGKVFCIDLYDIPYPPQAVASAKKFGNGVLYMEQSMIDVGVLDSTWGGTLADMVRFVQEWRIVEDEALIAAVPAKAERLVHGLEALAARWPQKLRNVRGLGLYQGFTVGSPELKGQLVARALEEENLLLLGAGRESIRFRPPLDVSIEEIDEMLVKLGRLLEKL
;
A
#
# COMPACT_ATOMS: atom_id res chain seq x y z
N MET A 1 -19.46 -2.27 -27.02
CA MET A 1 -20.23 -1.05 -26.72
C MET A 1 -19.47 -0.29 -25.65
N PRO A 2 -19.40 1.03 -25.72
CA PRO A 2 -18.70 1.81 -24.70
C PRO A 2 -19.36 1.65 -23.32
N TYR A 3 -18.57 1.79 -22.27
CA TYR A 3 -19.07 1.91 -20.90
C TYR A 3 -19.52 3.36 -20.62
N PRO A 4 -20.50 3.57 -19.72
CA PRO A 4 -21.32 2.56 -19.04
C PRO A 4 -22.40 1.97 -19.96
N LYS A 5 -22.82 0.73 -19.67
CA LYS A 5 -23.98 0.08 -20.28
C LYS A 5 -25.27 0.38 -19.49
N ALA A 6 -26.41 0.00 -20.02
CA ALA A 6 -27.72 0.49 -19.58
C ALA A 6 -28.04 0.28 -18.10
N LYS A 7 -27.81 -0.94 -17.54
CA LYS A 7 -28.08 -1.20 -16.12
C LYS A 7 -27.10 -0.48 -15.23
N SER A 8 -25.81 -0.48 -15.58
CA SER A 8 -24.79 0.28 -14.87
C SER A 8 -25.10 1.77 -14.88
N GLN A 9 -25.48 2.33 -16.03
CA GLN A 9 -25.83 3.75 -16.15
C GLN A 9 -26.98 4.12 -15.21
N ALA A 10 -28.04 3.35 -15.16
CA ALA A 10 -29.17 3.62 -14.27
C ALA A 10 -28.76 3.65 -12.80
N MET A 11 -27.91 2.70 -12.35
CA MET A 11 -27.41 2.68 -10.97
C MET A 11 -26.45 3.83 -10.69
N LEU A 12 -25.65 4.26 -11.66
CA LEU A 12 -24.74 5.40 -11.51
C LEU A 12 -25.51 6.72 -11.43
N ASP A 13 -26.56 6.89 -12.26
CA ASP A 13 -27.42 8.06 -12.21
C ASP A 13 -28.18 8.16 -10.90
N GLU A 14 -28.62 7.04 -10.33
CA GLU A 14 -29.23 6.99 -9.01
C GLU A 14 -28.20 7.37 -7.92
N LEU A 15 -27.00 6.76 -7.94
CA LEU A 15 -25.94 7.05 -6.96
C LEU A 15 -25.57 8.53 -6.94
N ALA A 16 -25.52 9.18 -8.10
CA ALA A 16 -25.18 10.61 -8.22
C ALA A 16 -26.15 11.54 -7.46
N GLN A 17 -27.36 11.06 -7.13
CA GLN A 17 -28.32 11.82 -6.32
C GLN A 17 -27.98 11.84 -4.83
N TYR A 18 -27.13 10.90 -4.36
CA TYR A 18 -26.89 10.68 -2.92
C TYR A 18 -25.47 11.05 -2.47
N VAL A 19 -24.49 10.92 -3.35
CA VAL A 19 -23.08 11.08 -2.96
C VAL A 19 -22.27 11.84 -4.00
N ILE A 20 -21.24 12.54 -3.53
CA ILE A 20 -20.17 13.06 -4.38
C ILE A 20 -19.18 11.91 -4.58
N ALA A 21 -19.25 11.23 -5.71
CA ALA A 21 -18.39 10.11 -6.05
C ALA A 21 -17.99 10.16 -7.53
N GLU A 22 -16.83 9.61 -7.84
CA GLU A 22 -16.36 9.35 -9.20
C GLU A 22 -16.25 7.82 -9.39
N PRO A 23 -17.36 7.11 -9.54
CA PRO A 23 -17.36 5.65 -9.70
C PRO A 23 -16.72 5.23 -11.02
N LYS A 24 -16.32 3.97 -11.10
CA LYS A 24 -15.97 3.36 -12.38
C LYS A 24 -17.23 3.33 -13.29
N PRO A 25 -17.07 3.34 -14.62
CA PRO A 25 -18.19 3.40 -15.54
C PRO A 25 -18.91 2.04 -15.68
N PHE A 26 -19.08 1.32 -14.58
CA PHE A 26 -19.83 0.07 -14.48
C PHE A 26 -20.24 -0.20 -13.04
N ALA A 27 -21.34 -0.91 -12.85
CA ALA A 27 -21.75 -1.47 -11.57
C ALA A 27 -21.38 -2.96 -11.50
N VAL A 28 -20.94 -3.42 -10.32
CA VAL A 28 -20.41 -4.77 -10.12
C VAL A 28 -21.52 -5.72 -9.65
N ASP A 29 -21.63 -6.89 -10.27
CA ASP A 29 -22.36 -8.05 -9.77
C ASP A 29 -21.41 -8.91 -8.96
N LEU A 30 -21.45 -8.76 -7.63
CA LEU A 30 -20.54 -9.47 -6.71
C LEU A 30 -20.73 -10.99 -6.76
N GLU A 31 -21.93 -11.48 -7.03
CA GLU A 31 -22.22 -12.92 -7.06
C GLU A 31 -21.50 -13.62 -8.21
N GLN A 32 -21.35 -12.92 -9.34
CA GLN A 32 -20.74 -13.48 -10.56
C GLN A 32 -19.21 -13.25 -10.64
N CYS A 33 -18.61 -12.46 -9.73
CA CYS A 33 -17.16 -12.26 -9.71
C CYS A 33 -16.43 -13.56 -9.35
N ARG A 34 -15.24 -13.84 -9.95
CA ARG A 34 -14.42 -15.02 -9.65
C ARG A 34 -12.93 -14.73 -9.91
N GLY A 35 -12.05 -15.12 -8.96
CA GLY A 35 -10.60 -14.93 -9.11
C GLY A 35 -10.24 -13.48 -9.38
N ILE A 36 -9.51 -13.20 -10.46
CA ILE A 36 -9.18 -11.84 -10.90
C ILE A 36 -10.32 -11.14 -11.68
N TRP A 37 -11.42 -11.84 -11.94
CA TRP A 37 -12.49 -11.38 -12.83
C TRP A 37 -13.63 -10.71 -12.07
N LEU A 38 -13.83 -9.42 -12.36
CA LEU A 38 -15.07 -8.72 -12.04
C LEU A 38 -16.16 -9.07 -13.06
N SER A 39 -17.39 -9.18 -12.59
CA SER A 39 -18.58 -9.23 -13.45
C SER A 39 -19.41 -7.98 -13.25
N THR A 40 -19.95 -7.42 -14.32
CA THR A 40 -20.83 -6.26 -14.25
C THR A 40 -22.29 -6.70 -14.21
N VAL A 41 -23.18 -5.85 -13.70
CA VAL A 41 -24.64 -6.07 -13.75
C VAL A 41 -25.19 -6.14 -15.18
N ASP A 42 -24.40 -5.70 -16.17
CA ASP A 42 -24.70 -5.79 -17.59
C ASP A 42 -24.18 -7.10 -18.23
N GLY A 43 -23.50 -7.96 -17.47
CA GLY A 43 -22.99 -9.26 -17.89
C GLY A 43 -21.59 -9.26 -18.50
N ASP A 44 -20.84 -8.15 -18.42
CA ASP A 44 -19.44 -8.13 -18.87
C ASP A 44 -18.52 -8.77 -17.84
N ARG A 45 -17.44 -9.40 -18.33
CA ARG A 45 -16.33 -9.87 -17.52
C ARG A 45 -15.12 -8.97 -17.74
N ILE A 46 -14.61 -8.38 -16.66
CA ILE A 46 -13.49 -7.44 -16.67
C ILE A 46 -12.35 -8.05 -15.85
N MET A 47 -11.16 -8.14 -16.43
CA MET A 47 -9.95 -8.60 -15.74
C MET A 47 -9.41 -7.48 -14.86
N ASP A 48 -9.46 -7.63 -13.54
CA ASP A 48 -9.08 -6.59 -12.56
C ASP A 48 -7.61 -6.67 -12.15
N TRP A 49 -6.75 -5.91 -12.80
CA TRP A 49 -5.35 -5.74 -12.42
C TRP A 49 -5.11 -4.60 -11.43
N THR A 50 -6.19 -3.98 -10.93
CA THR A 50 -6.10 -2.96 -9.87
C THR A 50 -6.16 -3.56 -8.46
N GLY A 51 -6.75 -4.76 -8.34
CA GLY A 51 -6.96 -5.46 -7.07
C GLY A 51 -7.61 -4.56 -6.02
N LEU A 52 -8.62 -3.76 -6.41
CA LEU A 52 -9.26 -2.76 -5.55
C LEU A 52 -8.22 -1.83 -4.91
N TYR A 53 -7.38 -1.19 -5.72
CA TYR A 53 -6.24 -0.35 -5.27
C TYR A 53 -5.21 -1.10 -4.41
N GLY A 54 -5.07 -2.41 -4.62
CA GLY A 54 -4.18 -3.27 -3.86
C GLY A 54 -4.75 -3.72 -2.51
N ALA A 55 -6.07 -3.71 -2.35
CA ALA A 55 -6.73 -4.19 -1.13
C ALA A 55 -7.09 -5.69 -1.18
N ARG A 56 -7.02 -6.32 -2.36
CA ARG A 56 -7.31 -7.76 -2.51
C ARG A 56 -6.10 -8.60 -2.12
N LEU A 57 -6.28 -9.50 -1.16
CA LEU A 57 -5.27 -10.51 -0.80
C LEU A 57 -5.34 -11.70 -1.77
N ILE A 58 -6.55 -12.24 -1.94
CA ILE A 58 -6.91 -13.32 -2.87
C ILE A 58 -8.03 -12.85 -3.81
N GLY A 59 -8.28 -13.60 -4.87
CA GLY A 59 -9.31 -13.31 -5.87
C GLY A 59 -10.74 -13.26 -5.33
N TYR A 60 -11.65 -12.82 -6.19
CA TYR A 60 -13.06 -12.72 -5.87
C TYR A 60 -13.67 -14.10 -5.65
N ASN A 61 -14.51 -14.24 -4.63
CA ASN A 61 -15.34 -15.40 -4.36
C ASN A 61 -14.57 -16.73 -4.38
N HIS A 62 -13.40 -16.75 -3.75
CA HIS A 62 -12.65 -17.99 -3.56
C HIS A 62 -13.53 -19.04 -2.90
N PRO A 63 -13.59 -20.31 -3.38
CA PRO A 63 -14.53 -21.33 -2.89
C PRO A 63 -14.51 -21.52 -1.37
N ARG A 64 -13.33 -21.44 -0.76
CA ARG A 64 -13.17 -21.61 0.69
C ARG A 64 -13.71 -20.43 1.53
N LEU A 65 -14.11 -19.31 0.90
CA LEU A 65 -14.86 -18.24 1.55
C LEU A 65 -16.36 -18.54 1.67
N TYR A 66 -16.79 -19.75 1.27
CA TYR A 66 -18.16 -20.26 1.42
C TYR A 66 -18.24 -21.50 2.32
N GLU A 67 -17.14 -21.88 2.99
CA GLU A 67 -17.15 -22.94 3.99
C GLU A 67 -18.14 -22.61 5.11
N THR A 68 -18.97 -23.59 5.50
CA THR A 68 -20.09 -23.40 6.45
C THR A 68 -19.64 -22.83 7.79
N ASP A 69 -18.51 -23.29 8.34
CA ASP A 69 -18.00 -22.80 9.63
C ASP A 69 -17.54 -21.35 9.53
N TYR A 70 -16.84 -21.01 8.46
CA TYR A 70 -16.42 -19.63 8.20
C TYR A 70 -17.61 -18.68 8.04
N THR A 71 -18.59 -19.03 7.18
CA THR A 71 -19.76 -18.16 6.94
C THR A 71 -20.57 -17.95 8.21
N ARG A 72 -20.74 -18.99 9.04
CA ARG A 72 -21.40 -18.86 10.34
C ARG A 72 -20.68 -17.89 11.28
N ARG A 73 -19.33 -17.97 11.36
CA ARG A 73 -18.53 -17.06 12.17
C ARG A 73 -18.57 -15.63 11.62
N LEU A 74 -18.48 -15.46 10.31
CA LEU A 74 -18.55 -14.16 9.65
C LEU A 74 -19.89 -13.46 9.92
N VAL A 75 -21.02 -14.16 9.75
CA VAL A 75 -22.36 -13.60 10.02
C VAL A 75 -22.50 -13.20 11.51
N ARG A 76 -22.00 -14.03 12.44
CA ARG A 76 -22.00 -13.68 13.86
C ARG A 76 -21.17 -12.43 14.14
N ALA A 77 -19.96 -12.34 13.57
CA ALA A 77 -19.07 -11.20 13.72
C ALA A 77 -19.68 -9.91 13.13
N ALA A 78 -20.28 -10.01 11.94
CA ALA A 78 -20.92 -8.87 11.28
C ALA A 78 -22.11 -8.31 12.08
N ASN A 79 -22.91 -9.18 12.70
CA ASN A 79 -24.08 -8.78 13.47
C ASN A 79 -23.74 -8.13 14.82
N ASN A 80 -22.58 -8.43 15.42
CA ASN A 80 -22.27 -8.03 16.80
C ASN A 80 -21.23 -6.89 16.94
N LYS A 81 -20.39 -6.68 15.94
CA LYS A 81 -19.43 -5.53 15.85
C LYS A 81 -18.40 -5.37 16.98
N MET A 82 -18.20 -6.33 17.84
CA MET A 82 -17.31 -6.24 19.03
C MET A 82 -15.86 -6.45 18.64
N ALA A 83 -15.24 -5.51 17.94
CA ALA A 83 -13.86 -5.59 17.49
C ALA A 83 -12.83 -5.04 18.51
N ASN A 84 -13.25 -4.13 19.39
CA ASN A 84 -12.37 -3.55 20.40
C ASN A 84 -11.96 -4.61 21.45
N PRO A 85 -10.66 -4.75 21.77
CA PRO A 85 -10.15 -5.67 22.78
C PRO A 85 -10.75 -5.53 24.18
N ASP A 86 -11.34 -4.39 24.53
CA ASP A 86 -12.06 -4.19 25.78
C ASP A 86 -13.19 -5.22 25.97
N TYR A 87 -13.77 -5.67 24.87
CA TYR A 87 -14.77 -6.74 24.82
C TYR A 87 -14.20 -7.92 24.02
N LEU A 88 -13.18 -8.57 24.58
CA LEU A 88 -12.45 -9.63 23.91
C LEU A 88 -13.34 -10.77 23.46
N THR A 89 -13.24 -11.13 22.19
CA THR A 89 -13.87 -12.33 21.59
C THR A 89 -12.80 -13.29 21.07
N GLU A 90 -13.14 -14.57 20.87
CA GLU A 90 -12.19 -15.53 20.26
C GLU A 90 -11.81 -15.13 18.83
N GLU A 91 -12.74 -14.56 18.08
CA GLU A 91 -12.48 -14.05 16.73
C GLU A 91 -11.45 -12.90 16.73
N CYS A 92 -11.60 -11.96 17.67
CA CYS A 92 -10.65 -10.87 17.89
C CYS A 92 -9.28 -11.43 18.30
N LEU A 93 -9.23 -12.34 19.27
CA LEU A 93 -8.00 -12.96 19.73
C LEU A 93 -7.29 -13.77 18.65
N ALA A 94 -8.04 -14.49 17.80
CA ALA A 94 -7.49 -15.24 16.67
C ALA A 94 -6.81 -14.31 15.65
N TYR A 95 -7.40 -13.14 15.39
CA TYR A 95 -6.82 -12.13 14.53
C TYR A 95 -5.52 -11.56 15.12
N TYR A 96 -5.49 -11.18 16.40
CA TYR A 96 -4.28 -10.68 17.06
C TYR A 96 -3.15 -11.72 17.12
N ARG A 97 -3.47 -12.99 17.40
CA ARG A 97 -2.50 -14.10 17.32
C ARG A 97 -1.88 -14.20 15.91
N LEU A 98 -2.72 -14.09 14.88
CA LEU A 98 -2.26 -14.11 13.49
C LEU A 98 -1.38 -12.88 13.20
N LEU A 99 -1.81 -11.69 13.53
CA LEU A 99 -1.02 -10.46 13.33
C LEU A 99 0.35 -10.54 14.00
N HIS A 100 0.40 -11.02 15.24
CA HIS A 100 1.66 -11.16 15.96
C HIS A 100 2.60 -12.17 15.28
N ARG A 101 2.06 -13.29 14.78
CA ARG A 101 2.83 -14.28 14.01
C ARG A 101 3.35 -13.73 12.68
N LEU A 102 2.61 -12.83 12.09
CA LEU A 102 2.93 -12.18 10.81
C LEU A 102 3.77 -10.91 10.96
N ALA A 103 4.16 -10.52 12.16
CA ALA A 103 4.95 -9.30 12.38
C ALA A 103 6.18 -9.24 11.44
N PRO A 104 6.62 -8.03 11.02
CA PRO A 104 7.79 -7.87 10.16
C PRO A 104 9.01 -8.63 10.72
N THR A 105 9.67 -9.45 9.90
CA THR A 105 10.79 -10.28 10.35
C THR A 105 11.99 -9.44 10.78
N CYS A 106 12.14 -8.23 10.25
CA CYS A 106 13.16 -7.28 10.69
C CYS A 106 12.97 -6.83 12.16
N MET A 107 11.77 -6.98 12.73
CA MET A 107 11.45 -6.69 14.14
C MET A 107 11.56 -7.95 15.03
N ALA A 108 11.96 -9.10 14.48
CA ALA A 108 12.08 -10.35 15.25
C ALA A 108 13.04 -10.22 16.42
N GLY A 109 12.73 -10.90 17.53
CA GLY A 109 13.51 -10.84 18.77
C GLY A 109 13.21 -9.62 19.66
N ARG A 110 12.27 -8.76 19.25
CA ARG A 110 11.77 -7.63 20.03
C ARG A 110 10.39 -7.93 20.61
N GLN A 111 10.01 -7.21 21.64
CA GLN A 111 8.63 -7.25 22.12
C GLN A 111 7.77 -6.38 21.19
N VAL A 112 7.16 -7.00 20.19
CA VAL A 112 6.30 -6.28 19.23
C VAL A 112 4.90 -6.15 19.81
N GLU A 113 4.45 -4.91 19.94
CA GLU A 113 3.06 -4.58 20.25
C GLU A 113 2.28 -4.36 18.95
N VAL A 114 1.01 -4.74 18.94
CA VAL A 114 0.13 -4.57 17.78
C VAL A 114 -1.10 -3.78 18.20
N TYR A 115 -1.41 -2.73 17.46
CA TYR A 115 -2.62 -1.94 17.64
C TYR A 115 -3.47 -1.93 16.38
N VAL A 116 -4.78 -2.13 16.50
CA VAL A 116 -5.72 -2.25 15.39
C VAL A 116 -6.67 -1.06 15.37
N VAL A 117 -6.88 -0.51 14.17
CA VAL A 117 -7.76 0.61 13.87
C VAL A 117 -8.54 0.35 12.57
N ASN A 118 -9.36 1.32 12.10
CA ASN A 118 -10.30 1.07 11.01
C ASN A 118 -9.69 1.25 9.60
N SER A 119 -8.61 2.03 9.48
CA SER A 119 -8.05 2.38 8.16
C SER A 119 -6.54 2.52 8.17
N GLY A 120 -5.93 2.49 6.97
CA GLY A 120 -4.50 2.75 6.82
C GLY A 120 -4.09 4.17 7.21
N ALA A 121 -4.95 5.17 6.97
CA ALA A 121 -4.67 6.54 7.40
C ALA A 121 -4.61 6.64 8.93
N GLU A 122 -5.54 5.99 9.64
CA GLU A 122 -5.50 5.92 11.10
C GLU A 122 -4.26 5.16 11.60
N ALA A 123 -3.84 4.08 10.93
CA ALA A 123 -2.64 3.35 11.30
C ALA A 123 -1.39 4.23 11.18
N VAL A 124 -1.27 5.02 10.10
CA VAL A 124 -0.17 5.99 9.94
C VAL A 124 -0.26 7.11 10.98
N GLU A 125 -1.43 7.68 11.24
CA GLU A 125 -1.57 8.71 12.28
C GLU A 125 -1.25 8.18 13.68
N ASN A 126 -1.59 6.94 13.98
CA ASN A 126 -1.19 6.32 15.24
C ASN A 126 0.32 6.03 15.29
N MET A 127 0.97 5.71 14.16
CA MET A 127 2.44 5.69 14.07
C MET A 127 3.04 7.07 14.39
N MET A 128 2.45 8.13 13.88
CA MET A 128 2.89 9.50 14.19
C MET A 128 2.71 9.82 15.68
N LYS A 129 1.59 9.47 16.28
CA LYS A 129 1.37 9.61 17.73
C LYS A 129 2.41 8.82 18.54
N TYR A 130 2.69 7.59 18.13
CA TYR A 130 3.70 6.75 18.76
C TYR A 130 5.10 7.41 18.73
N PHE A 131 5.51 7.94 17.58
CA PHE A 131 6.79 8.65 17.47
C PHE A 131 6.82 9.93 18.28
N ILE A 132 5.72 10.67 18.35
CA ILE A 132 5.60 11.85 19.24
C ILE A 132 5.82 11.44 20.70
N ASN A 133 5.26 10.31 21.12
CA ASN A 133 5.43 9.80 22.47
C ASN A 133 6.89 9.38 22.74
N LEU A 134 7.49 8.59 21.86
CA LEU A 134 8.92 8.20 21.99
C LEU A 134 9.84 9.43 22.04
N HIS A 135 9.61 10.39 21.16
CA HIS A 135 10.37 11.65 21.12
C HIS A 135 10.19 12.46 22.41
N HIS A 136 8.96 12.58 22.90
CA HIS A 136 8.69 13.29 24.16
C HIS A 136 9.45 12.66 25.34
N GLN A 137 9.39 11.33 25.50
CA GLN A 137 10.11 10.62 26.54
C GLN A 137 11.64 10.81 26.43
N LYS A 138 12.17 10.76 25.21
CA LYS A 138 13.59 11.03 24.95
C LYS A 138 13.99 12.46 25.37
N MET A 139 13.19 13.45 25.01
CA MET A 139 13.45 14.85 25.36
C MET A 139 13.37 15.10 26.86
N LEU A 140 12.38 14.54 27.53
CA LEU A 140 12.27 14.59 29.00
C LEU A 140 13.51 14.01 29.67
N ALA A 141 13.98 12.83 29.26
CA ALA A 141 15.17 12.20 29.80
C ALA A 141 16.45 13.04 29.61
N GLN A 142 16.47 13.92 28.60
CA GLN A 142 17.58 14.85 28.32
C GLN A 142 17.39 16.23 28.96
N GLY A 143 16.28 16.49 29.65
CA GLY A 143 15.95 17.79 30.20
C GLY A 143 15.67 18.88 29.13
N LYS A 144 15.24 18.45 27.93
CA LYS A 144 14.99 19.34 26.79
C LYS A 144 13.50 19.52 26.55
N THR A 145 13.11 20.70 26.05
CA THR A 145 11.75 21.01 25.61
C THR A 145 11.81 21.65 24.22
N PRO A 146 11.78 20.88 23.14
CA PRO A 146 11.83 21.43 21.79
C PRO A 146 10.56 22.23 21.48
N LEU A 147 10.73 23.39 20.81
CA LEU A 147 9.62 24.26 20.43
C LEU A 147 8.80 23.69 19.27
N ASN A 148 9.44 22.95 18.40
CA ASN A 148 8.81 22.37 17.21
C ASN A 148 8.88 20.84 17.23
N LYS A 149 7.94 20.23 16.53
CA LYS A 149 7.94 18.79 16.23
C LYS A 149 7.80 18.61 14.72
N ARG A 150 8.75 17.90 14.12
CA ARG A 150 8.88 17.77 12.65
C ARG A 150 8.91 16.30 12.28
N PHE A 151 8.17 15.94 11.22
CA PHE A 151 8.36 14.68 10.53
C PHE A 151 9.17 14.89 9.26
N ILE A 152 10.07 13.97 8.94
CA ILE A 152 10.67 13.83 7.61
C ILE A 152 9.78 12.89 6.80
N TYR A 153 9.43 13.30 5.60
CA TYR A 153 8.67 12.50 4.63
C TYR A 153 9.21 12.73 3.21
N PHE A 154 8.77 11.92 2.25
CA PHE A 154 9.34 11.97 0.91
C PHE A 154 8.35 12.54 -0.13
N ASP A 155 8.90 13.10 -1.21
CA ASP A 155 8.09 13.55 -2.33
C ASP A 155 7.33 12.37 -2.95
N GLN A 156 6.19 12.62 -3.55
CA GLN A 156 5.26 11.63 -4.11
C GLN A 156 4.75 10.59 -3.09
N ALA A 157 4.91 10.82 -1.79
CA ALA A 157 4.36 9.95 -0.76
C ALA A 157 2.82 10.04 -0.69
N PHE A 158 2.21 8.91 -0.31
CA PHE A 158 0.78 8.82 -0.01
C PHE A 158 0.56 8.06 1.31
N HIS A 159 0.22 8.80 2.35
CA HIS A 159 0.05 8.28 3.70
C HIS A 159 -1.41 8.31 4.22
N GLY A 160 -2.33 8.78 3.40
CA GLY A 160 -3.75 8.85 3.74
C GLY A 160 -4.38 10.19 3.37
N ARG A 161 -5.68 10.31 3.68
CA ARG A 161 -6.50 11.49 3.38
C ARG A 161 -7.13 12.14 4.63
N THR A 162 -6.77 11.69 5.83
CA THR A 162 -7.08 12.40 7.07
C THR A 162 -6.21 13.66 7.16
N VAL A 163 -6.67 14.67 7.87
CA VAL A 163 -6.02 15.99 7.88
C VAL A 163 -4.54 15.90 8.30
N PHE A 164 -4.22 15.07 9.29
CA PHE A 164 -2.84 14.95 9.76
C PHE A 164 -1.96 14.20 8.77
N ALA A 165 -2.45 13.09 8.19
CA ALA A 165 -1.74 12.33 7.16
C ALA A 165 -1.54 13.13 5.85
N LEU A 166 -2.47 14.05 5.51
CA LEU A 166 -2.32 14.93 4.35
C LEU A 166 -1.11 15.87 4.46
N ASN A 167 -0.65 16.20 5.68
CA ASN A 167 0.53 17.05 5.87
C ASN A 167 1.87 16.36 5.52
N ILE A 168 1.87 15.03 5.38
CA ILE A 168 3.01 14.22 4.92
C ILE A 168 2.70 13.43 3.64
N THR A 169 1.58 13.72 2.98
CA THR A 169 1.19 13.21 1.67
C THR A 169 1.47 14.27 0.60
N LYS A 170 2.16 13.91 -0.49
CA LYS A 170 2.50 14.85 -1.56
C LYS A 170 2.49 14.16 -2.92
N LEU A 171 1.38 14.27 -3.65
CA LEU A 171 1.21 13.71 -4.99
C LEU A 171 1.11 14.83 -6.04
N THR A 172 1.99 14.83 -7.03
CA THR A 172 1.93 15.81 -8.13
C THR A 172 0.83 15.52 -9.13
N ASN A 173 0.36 14.27 -9.20
CA ASN A 173 -0.75 13.85 -10.05
C ASN A 173 -2.14 14.02 -9.39
N ASP A 174 -2.19 14.36 -8.11
CA ASP A 174 -3.42 14.66 -7.37
C ASP A 174 -3.20 15.89 -6.46
N PRO A 175 -2.89 17.06 -7.06
CA PRO A 175 -2.56 18.25 -6.28
C PRO A 175 -3.76 18.81 -5.49
N LEU A 176 -4.98 18.56 -5.94
CA LEU A 176 -6.18 19.04 -5.25
C LEU A 176 -6.39 18.37 -3.90
N ALA A 177 -6.00 17.09 -3.78
CA ALA A 177 -6.15 16.34 -2.53
C ALA A 177 -5.30 16.92 -1.37
N THR A 178 -4.22 17.65 -1.68
CA THR A 178 -3.27 18.15 -0.66
C THR A 178 -3.12 19.67 -0.65
N ARG A 179 -3.60 20.38 -1.68
CA ARG A 179 -3.33 21.80 -1.91
C ARG A 179 -3.61 22.69 -0.69
N ASP A 180 -4.73 22.50 -0.04
CA ASP A 180 -5.23 23.38 1.02
C ASP A 180 -4.86 22.87 2.43
N TYR A 181 -4.20 21.73 2.54
CA TYR A 181 -3.89 21.06 3.82
C TYR A 181 -2.41 21.13 4.20
N HIS A 182 -1.51 21.43 3.27
CA HIS A 182 -0.11 21.69 3.59
C HIS A 182 0.05 23.00 4.37
N GLY A 183 0.84 22.95 5.46
CA GLY A 183 1.08 24.10 6.31
C GLY A 183 0.14 24.24 7.50
N ILE A 184 -0.89 23.42 7.63
CA ILE A 184 -1.71 23.35 8.87
C ILE A 184 -0.82 22.89 10.03
N ILE A 185 0.02 21.88 9.79
CA ILE A 185 1.09 21.47 10.69
C ILE A 185 2.40 21.98 10.09
N GLN A 186 2.93 23.00 10.70
CA GLN A 186 4.15 23.64 10.21
C GLN A 186 5.41 22.86 10.56
N GLY A 187 6.37 22.92 9.68
CA GLY A 187 7.73 22.47 9.95
C GLY A 187 8.06 21.05 9.51
N ASN A 188 7.14 20.27 8.96
CA ASN A 188 7.46 18.97 8.36
C ASN A 188 8.45 19.15 7.20
N LEU A 189 9.41 18.24 7.08
CA LEU A 189 10.54 18.32 6.17
C LEU A 189 10.36 17.32 5.03
N GLN A 190 10.18 17.85 3.81
CA GLN A 190 10.07 17.01 2.62
C GLN A 190 11.46 16.76 2.03
N VAL A 191 11.76 15.50 1.69
CA VAL A 191 12.99 15.08 1.02
C VAL A 191 12.65 14.43 -0.32
N PRO A 192 13.41 14.65 -1.41
CA PRO A 192 13.24 13.88 -2.64
C PRO A 192 13.48 12.39 -2.38
N PHE A 193 12.57 11.54 -2.87
CA PHE A 193 12.75 10.09 -2.79
C PHE A 193 13.73 9.63 -3.88
N PRO A 194 14.79 8.87 -3.55
CA PRO A 194 15.82 8.46 -4.51
C PRO A 194 15.33 7.32 -5.39
N ALA A 195 14.33 7.59 -6.21
CA ALA A 195 13.71 6.59 -7.06
C ALA A 195 14.68 6.10 -8.13
N TRP A 196 14.93 4.79 -8.15
CA TRP A 196 15.71 4.15 -9.20
C TRP A 196 14.93 4.13 -10.53
N ASP A 197 15.63 4.47 -11.61
CA ASP A 197 15.08 4.53 -12.96
C ASP A 197 16.02 3.84 -13.96
N LYS A 198 15.51 2.83 -14.67
CA LYS A 198 16.26 2.09 -15.70
C LYS A 198 16.69 2.96 -16.89
N SER A 199 16.03 4.09 -17.10
CA SER A 199 16.41 5.04 -18.18
C SER A 199 17.65 5.87 -17.85
N ARG A 200 18.08 5.86 -16.58
CA ARG A 200 19.32 6.50 -16.11
C ARG A 200 20.45 5.48 -16.03
N SER A 201 21.67 5.95 -16.15
CA SER A 201 22.84 5.14 -15.83
C SER A 201 22.88 4.79 -14.34
N GLU A 202 23.62 3.72 -13.99
CA GLU A 202 23.84 3.35 -12.59
C GLU A 202 24.46 4.50 -11.78
N ALA A 203 25.47 5.19 -12.36
CA ALA A 203 26.12 6.34 -11.73
C ALA A 203 25.17 7.52 -11.47
N GLU A 204 24.15 7.72 -12.29
CA GLU A 204 23.12 8.75 -12.06
C GLU A 204 22.18 8.34 -10.94
N ASN A 205 21.72 7.11 -10.93
CA ASN A 205 20.89 6.58 -9.85
C ASN A 205 21.62 6.63 -8.49
N GLU A 206 22.90 6.27 -8.46
CA GLU A 206 23.73 6.33 -7.23
C GLU A 206 23.94 7.78 -6.77
N ARG A 207 24.17 8.74 -7.68
CA ARG A 207 24.28 10.16 -7.31
C ARG A 207 22.99 10.71 -6.70
N GLU A 208 21.82 10.34 -7.24
CA GLU A 208 20.53 10.73 -6.67
C GLU A 208 20.36 10.16 -5.25
N LEU A 209 20.75 8.91 -5.05
CA LEU A 209 20.74 8.27 -3.74
C LEU A 209 21.69 8.98 -2.76
N ASP A 210 22.93 9.23 -3.15
CA ASP A 210 23.91 9.92 -2.30
C ASP A 210 23.46 11.34 -1.94
N SER A 211 22.87 12.07 -2.89
CA SER A 211 22.29 13.39 -2.64
C SER A 211 21.14 13.33 -1.64
N CYS A 212 20.26 12.34 -1.76
CA CYS A 212 19.18 12.14 -0.80
C CYS A 212 19.71 11.85 0.60
N LEU A 213 20.66 10.94 0.74
CA LEU A 213 21.28 10.57 2.03
C LEU A 213 22.01 11.77 2.67
N ALA A 214 22.75 12.55 1.88
CA ALA A 214 23.41 13.75 2.36
C ALA A 214 22.41 14.82 2.86
N ASN A 215 21.28 14.98 2.15
CA ASN A 215 20.21 15.88 2.59
C ASN A 215 19.56 15.38 3.89
N LEU A 216 19.26 14.09 3.98
CA LEU A 216 18.73 13.48 5.21
C LEU A 216 19.68 13.71 6.39
N GLU A 217 20.98 13.45 6.22
CA GLU A 217 21.96 13.64 7.27
C GLU A 217 22.07 15.12 7.69
N TYR A 218 22.07 16.03 6.74
CA TYR A 218 22.06 17.47 7.00
C TYR A 218 20.84 17.89 7.85
N LEU A 219 19.64 17.45 7.47
CA LEU A 219 18.40 17.75 8.19
C LEU A 219 18.41 17.12 9.59
N MET A 220 18.79 15.85 9.72
CA MET A 220 18.87 15.15 11.00
C MET A 220 19.85 15.82 11.96
N LYS A 221 20.99 16.31 11.46
CA LYS A 221 21.97 17.05 12.25
C LYS A 221 21.46 18.43 12.65
N SER A 222 20.79 19.14 11.72
CA SER A 222 20.34 20.53 11.94
C SER A 222 19.14 20.62 12.87
N TYR A 223 18.26 19.61 12.87
CA TYR A 223 17.00 19.61 13.61
C TYR A 223 16.87 18.41 14.56
N GLN A 224 17.97 17.86 15.05
CA GLN A 224 18.03 16.60 15.81
C GLN A 224 17.02 16.53 16.97
N ASP A 225 16.85 17.64 17.72
CA ASP A 225 15.95 17.71 18.86
C ASP A 225 14.47 17.99 18.46
N GLU A 226 14.23 18.40 17.21
CA GLU A 226 12.89 18.69 16.69
C GLU A 226 12.32 17.58 15.83
N ILE A 227 13.17 16.73 15.23
CA ILE A 227 12.70 15.63 14.38
C ILE A 227 12.12 14.51 15.24
N VAL A 228 10.82 14.29 15.09
CA VAL A 228 10.04 13.27 15.79
C VAL A 228 10.21 11.90 15.13
N GLY A 229 10.27 11.87 13.80
CA GLY A 229 10.43 10.63 13.05
C GLY A 229 10.54 10.83 11.56
N VAL A 230 10.98 9.75 10.89
CA VAL A 230 10.99 9.61 9.43
C VAL A 230 9.93 8.60 9.02
N ILE A 231 9.07 8.96 8.07
CA ILE A 231 8.00 8.08 7.56
C ILE A 231 8.14 7.93 6.05
N LEU A 232 8.08 6.70 5.56
CA LEU A 232 8.16 6.40 4.13
C LEU A 232 7.41 5.12 3.75
N GLU A 233 7.03 5.05 2.47
CA GLU A 233 6.60 3.79 1.84
C GLU A 233 7.84 3.04 1.32
N PRO A 234 8.00 1.72 1.54
CA PRO A 234 9.11 0.97 0.94
C PRO A 234 9.00 0.86 -0.59
N LEU A 235 7.80 1.05 -1.13
CA LEU A 235 7.50 1.23 -2.53
C LEU A 235 6.38 2.27 -2.62
N GLN A 236 6.67 3.45 -3.19
CA GLN A 236 5.68 4.50 -3.36
C GLN A 236 4.65 4.13 -4.44
N GLY A 237 3.54 3.52 -4.00
CA GLY A 237 2.55 2.99 -4.90
C GLY A 237 1.81 4.06 -5.70
N ALA A 238 1.14 4.98 -5.03
CA ALA A 238 0.34 6.05 -5.64
C ALA A 238 1.20 7.09 -6.37
N GLY A 239 2.38 7.37 -5.86
CA GLY A 239 3.33 8.36 -6.37
C GLY A 239 4.04 7.99 -7.67
N GLY A 240 3.69 6.86 -8.31
CA GLY A 240 4.28 6.48 -9.60
C GLY A 240 4.94 5.11 -9.61
N HIS A 241 4.65 4.27 -8.63
CA HIS A 241 5.26 2.95 -8.48
C HIS A 241 6.80 3.05 -8.39
N ARG A 242 7.28 3.89 -7.48
CA ARG A 242 8.69 4.23 -7.30
C ARG A 242 9.31 3.39 -6.20
N LEU A 243 10.50 2.88 -6.43
CA LEU A 243 11.31 2.19 -5.43
C LEU A 243 12.75 2.69 -5.46
N ALA A 244 13.41 2.66 -4.32
CA ALA A 244 14.82 3.02 -4.19
C ALA A 244 15.71 1.77 -4.28
N LEU A 245 17.01 1.98 -4.48
CA LEU A 245 18.00 0.91 -4.34
C LEU A 245 18.01 0.35 -2.91
N PRO A 246 18.30 -0.94 -2.70
CA PRO A 246 18.37 -1.57 -1.37
C PRO A 246 19.29 -0.82 -0.39
N ARG A 247 20.39 -0.24 -0.89
CA ARG A 247 21.33 0.59 -0.10
C ARG A 247 20.65 1.75 0.60
N PHE A 248 19.60 2.35 0.00
CA PHE A 248 18.87 3.46 0.61
C PHE A 248 18.28 3.08 1.97
N TYR A 249 17.58 1.97 2.07
CA TYR A 249 16.89 1.56 3.31
C TYR A 249 17.91 1.20 4.40
N ARG A 250 19.01 0.56 4.01
CA ARG A 250 20.12 0.25 4.89
C ARG A 250 20.75 1.52 5.48
N GLU A 251 21.15 2.46 4.62
CA GLU A 251 21.80 3.71 5.04
C GLU A 251 20.84 4.61 5.82
N LEU A 252 19.55 4.66 5.46
CA LEU A 252 18.53 5.38 6.24
C LEU A 252 18.46 4.82 7.67
N SER A 253 18.43 3.49 7.83
CA SER A 253 18.40 2.87 9.15
C SER A 253 19.63 3.24 10.00
N LEU A 254 20.82 3.29 9.38
CA LEU A 254 22.06 3.71 10.03
C LEU A 254 22.04 5.20 10.43
N LEU A 255 21.52 6.08 9.57
CA LEU A 255 21.37 7.50 9.89
C LEU A 255 20.38 7.70 11.03
N CYS A 256 19.23 7.05 11.01
CA CYS A 256 18.25 7.12 12.09
C CYS A 256 18.83 6.68 13.41
N GLN A 257 19.59 5.58 13.42
CA GLN A 257 20.31 5.10 14.62
C GLN A 257 21.37 6.10 15.08
N LYS A 258 22.18 6.63 14.17
CA LYS A 258 23.26 7.60 14.47
C LYS A 258 22.74 8.85 15.19
N TYR A 259 21.59 9.37 14.76
CA TYR A 259 21.00 10.59 15.33
C TYR A 259 19.92 10.31 16.37
N GLY A 260 19.63 9.02 16.66
CA GLY A 260 18.60 8.61 17.62
C GLY A 260 17.21 9.12 17.23
N ILE A 261 16.87 9.09 15.93
CA ILE A 261 15.59 9.50 15.36
C ILE A 261 14.79 8.24 15.04
N SER A 262 13.54 8.19 15.48
CA SER A 262 12.60 7.11 15.12
C SER A 262 12.33 7.10 13.64
N TRP A 263 12.16 5.92 13.05
CA TRP A 263 11.69 5.80 11.68
C TRP A 263 10.65 4.70 11.55
N GLY A 264 9.78 4.81 10.56
CA GLY A 264 8.70 3.87 10.35
C GLY A 264 8.29 3.75 8.88
N LEU A 265 7.64 2.64 8.61
CA LEU A 265 7.22 2.26 7.27
C LEU A 265 5.70 2.25 7.15
N ASP A 266 5.24 2.90 6.10
CA ASP A 266 3.89 2.75 5.60
C ASP A 266 3.85 1.59 4.60
N GLU A 267 3.49 0.43 5.10
CA GLU A 267 3.26 -0.80 4.31
C GLU A 267 1.77 -1.05 4.04
N VAL A 268 0.93 -0.04 4.16
CA VAL A 268 -0.51 -0.15 3.92
C VAL A 268 -0.82 -0.77 2.54
N GLN A 269 -0.01 -0.52 1.54
CA GLN A 269 -0.19 -1.11 0.22
C GLN A 269 0.70 -2.33 -0.03
N THR A 270 1.90 -2.38 0.51
CA THR A 270 2.94 -3.36 0.16
C THR A 270 2.89 -4.65 0.97
N SER A 271 2.36 -4.60 2.20
CA SER A 271 2.16 -5.81 3.02
C SER A 271 1.14 -6.78 2.41
N GLY A 272 1.22 -8.06 2.78
CA GLY A 272 0.27 -9.12 2.41
C GLY A 272 0.81 -10.16 1.43
N GLY A 273 2.10 -10.12 1.07
CA GLY A 273 2.73 -11.23 0.35
C GLY A 273 3.01 -11.01 -1.12
N GLN A 274 2.35 -10.07 -1.81
CA GLN A 274 2.52 -9.85 -3.26
C GLN A 274 3.94 -9.45 -3.66
N CYS A 275 4.74 -8.91 -2.75
CA CYS A 275 6.16 -8.64 -2.98
C CYS A 275 7.06 -9.88 -2.80
N GLY A 276 6.51 -11.03 -2.44
CA GLY A 276 7.24 -12.28 -2.15
C GLY A 276 7.59 -12.48 -0.67
N LYS A 277 7.30 -11.50 0.16
CA LYS A 277 7.35 -11.54 1.63
C LYS A 277 6.09 -10.91 2.20
N VAL A 278 5.75 -11.23 3.45
CA VAL A 278 4.57 -10.63 4.12
C VAL A 278 4.69 -9.12 4.17
N PHE A 279 5.87 -8.62 4.53
CA PHE A 279 6.22 -7.20 4.48
C PHE A 279 7.33 -6.96 3.47
N CYS A 280 7.21 -5.86 2.72
CA CYS A 280 8.17 -5.49 1.70
C CYS A 280 9.55 -5.21 2.29
N ILE A 281 9.60 -4.63 3.50
CA ILE A 281 10.87 -4.33 4.19
C ILE A 281 11.71 -5.58 4.46
N ASP A 282 11.09 -6.74 4.61
CA ASP A 282 11.79 -8.02 4.83
C ASP A 282 12.55 -8.54 3.60
N LEU A 283 12.48 -7.80 2.48
CA LEU A 283 13.33 -8.04 1.30
C LEU A 283 14.72 -7.37 1.42
N TYR A 284 14.91 -6.49 2.40
CA TYR A 284 16.11 -5.66 2.51
C TYR A 284 16.92 -6.02 3.77
N ASP A 285 18.24 -5.81 3.67
CA ASP A 285 19.14 -5.89 4.83
C ASP A 285 19.05 -4.60 5.64
N ILE A 286 18.39 -4.66 6.80
CA ILE A 286 18.13 -3.52 7.68
C ILE A 286 18.86 -3.73 9.03
N PRO A 287 20.02 -3.07 9.24
CA PRO A 287 20.79 -3.21 10.46
C PRO A 287 20.04 -2.76 11.72
N TYR A 288 19.24 -1.70 11.59
CA TYR A 288 18.44 -1.15 12.69
C TYR A 288 16.98 -1.07 12.25
N PRO A 289 16.12 -2.00 12.72
CA PRO A 289 14.73 -2.06 12.28
C PRO A 289 13.94 -0.80 12.62
N PRO A 290 12.83 -0.56 11.87
CA PRO A 290 11.93 0.55 12.17
C PRO A 290 11.30 0.39 13.55
N GLN A 291 11.01 1.49 14.22
CA GLN A 291 10.27 1.49 15.48
C GLN A 291 8.80 1.17 15.28
N ALA A 292 8.26 1.42 14.08
CA ALA A 292 6.89 1.05 13.76
C ALA A 292 6.69 0.74 12.27
N VAL A 293 5.70 -0.13 12.00
CA VAL A 293 5.23 -0.47 10.64
C VAL A 293 3.72 -0.41 10.61
N ALA A 294 3.17 0.45 9.76
CA ALA A 294 1.74 0.55 9.50
C ALA A 294 1.33 -0.35 8.34
N SER A 295 0.25 -1.09 8.51
CA SER A 295 -0.37 -1.93 7.48
C SER A 295 -1.88 -1.72 7.44
N ALA A 296 -2.54 -2.11 6.35
CA ALA A 296 -4.01 -2.12 6.23
C ALA A 296 -4.43 -2.90 4.98
N LYS A 297 -5.48 -2.42 4.31
CA LYS A 297 -5.98 -2.99 3.05
C LYS A 297 -6.21 -4.50 3.16
N LYS A 298 -5.27 -5.30 2.68
CA LYS A 298 -5.34 -6.77 2.69
C LYS A 298 -5.48 -7.36 4.10
N PHE A 299 -5.02 -6.65 5.11
CA PHE A 299 -5.18 -7.06 6.51
C PHE A 299 -6.60 -6.85 7.06
N GLY A 300 -7.50 -6.29 6.25
CA GLY A 300 -8.90 -6.03 6.61
C GLY A 300 -9.11 -4.75 7.42
N ASN A 301 -8.25 -4.50 8.39
CA ASN A 301 -8.24 -3.33 9.26
C ASN A 301 -6.94 -2.54 9.11
N GLY A 302 -6.88 -1.35 9.68
CA GLY A 302 -5.61 -0.67 9.92
C GLY A 302 -4.85 -1.37 11.06
N VAL A 303 -3.56 -1.58 10.89
CA VAL A 303 -2.71 -2.28 11.85
C VAL A 303 -1.42 -1.50 12.05
N LEU A 304 -1.05 -1.27 13.29
CA LEU A 304 0.22 -0.69 13.66
C LEU A 304 1.04 -1.70 14.46
N TYR A 305 2.22 -2.02 13.96
CA TYR A 305 3.24 -2.77 14.70
C TYR A 305 4.21 -1.78 15.34
N MET A 306 4.50 -1.94 16.62
CA MET A 306 5.38 -1.08 17.40
C MET A 306 6.47 -1.92 18.06
N GLU A 307 7.69 -1.39 18.11
CA GLU A 307 8.86 -2.06 18.69
C GLU A 307 8.73 -2.28 20.22
N GLN A 308 7.97 -1.42 20.89
CA GLN A 308 7.71 -1.48 22.33
C GLN A 308 6.38 -0.83 22.65
N SER A 309 5.85 -1.11 23.83
CA SER A 309 4.61 -0.48 24.32
C SER A 309 4.76 1.04 24.43
N MET A 310 3.67 1.75 24.18
CA MET A 310 3.56 3.16 24.56
C MET A 310 3.51 3.30 26.09
N ILE A 311 4.19 4.32 26.60
CA ILE A 311 4.16 4.63 28.05
C ILE A 311 2.80 5.26 28.40
N ASP A 312 2.31 6.17 27.56
CA ASP A 312 1.02 6.84 27.76
C ASP A 312 -0.11 5.95 27.22
N VAL A 313 -0.65 5.09 28.06
CA VAL A 313 -1.79 4.22 27.76
C VAL A 313 -3.02 5.08 27.43
N GLY A 314 -3.80 4.69 26.43
CA GLY A 314 -5.03 5.36 25.99
C GLY A 314 -4.83 6.43 24.92
N VAL A 315 -3.60 6.82 24.56
CA VAL A 315 -3.35 7.76 23.44
C VAL A 315 -3.77 7.19 22.08
N LEU A 316 -3.68 5.87 21.93
CA LEU A 316 -4.07 5.15 20.71
C LEU A 316 -5.52 4.64 20.77
N ASP A 317 -6.30 5.00 21.77
CA ASP A 317 -7.63 4.46 22.02
C ASP A 317 -8.60 4.70 20.85
N SER A 318 -9.49 3.72 20.62
CA SER A 318 -10.50 3.74 19.54
C SER A 318 -11.70 2.90 19.94
N THR A 319 -12.90 3.50 19.96
CA THR A 319 -14.15 2.81 20.30
C THR A 319 -14.40 1.57 19.42
N TRP A 320 -14.09 1.62 18.13
CA TRP A 320 -14.33 0.52 17.22
C TRP A 320 -13.19 -0.51 17.18
N GLY A 321 -11.94 -0.08 17.21
CA GLY A 321 -10.77 -0.96 17.17
C GLY A 321 -10.68 -1.86 15.94
N GLY A 322 -11.23 -1.41 14.81
CA GLY A 322 -11.37 -2.20 13.58
C GLY A 322 -12.78 -2.80 13.41
N THR A 323 -12.91 -3.75 12.49
CA THR A 323 -14.17 -4.44 12.15
C THR A 323 -14.02 -5.93 12.40
N LEU A 324 -14.84 -6.50 13.30
CA LEU A 324 -14.75 -7.92 13.66
C LEU A 324 -15.00 -8.85 12.45
N ALA A 325 -15.91 -8.47 11.55
CA ALA A 325 -16.14 -9.22 10.31
C ALA A 325 -14.87 -9.28 9.43
N ASP A 326 -14.12 -8.20 9.33
CA ASP A 326 -12.86 -8.16 8.58
C ASP A 326 -11.74 -8.94 9.30
N MET A 327 -11.74 -9.00 10.63
CA MET A 327 -10.85 -9.87 11.38
C MET A 327 -11.09 -11.34 11.04
N VAL A 328 -12.35 -11.78 11.05
CA VAL A 328 -12.74 -13.16 10.68
C VAL A 328 -12.39 -13.46 9.23
N ARG A 329 -12.65 -12.50 8.31
CA ARG A 329 -12.33 -12.64 6.88
C ARG A 329 -10.83 -12.80 6.67
N PHE A 330 -10.01 -11.92 7.24
CA PHE A 330 -8.56 -11.96 7.07
C PHE A 330 -7.96 -13.26 7.59
N VAL A 331 -8.40 -13.76 8.75
CA VAL A 331 -7.96 -15.06 9.28
C VAL A 331 -8.25 -16.19 8.30
N GLN A 332 -9.42 -16.19 7.66
CA GLN A 332 -9.76 -17.21 6.66
C GLN A 332 -8.97 -17.03 5.36
N GLU A 333 -8.85 -15.80 4.84
CA GLU A 333 -8.04 -15.51 3.65
C GLU A 333 -6.59 -15.92 3.87
N TRP A 334 -6.03 -15.64 5.05
CA TRP A 334 -4.65 -16.00 5.36
C TRP A 334 -4.44 -17.51 5.46
N ARG A 335 -5.41 -18.23 6.02
CA ARG A 335 -5.39 -19.70 6.01
C ARG A 335 -5.34 -20.25 4.57
N ILE A 336 -6.09 -19.65 3.65
CA ILE A 336 -6.05 -20.03 2.23
C ILE A 336 -4.65 -19.76 1.65
N VAL A 337 -4.07 -18.57 1.95
CA VAL A 337 -2.71 -18.21 1.50
C VAL A 337 -1.67 -19.23 1.94
N GLU A 338 -1.75 -19.71 3.19
CA GLU A 338 -0.81 -20.70 3.73
C GLU A 338 -1.05 -22.11 3.13
N ASP A 339 -2.29 -22.57 3.15
CA ASP A 339 -2.64 -23.93 2.70
C ASP A 339 -2.35 -24.12 1.20
N GLU A 340 -2.47 -23.08 0.39
CA GLU A 340 -2.23 -23.10 -1.06
C GLU A 340 -0.83 -22.56 -1.42
N ALA A 341 0.00 -22.28 -0.42
CA ALA A 341 1.38 -21.78 -0.59
C ALA A 341 1.51 -20.59 -1.57
N LEU A 342 0.53 -19.66 -1.54
CA LEU A 342 0.40 -18.61 -2.55
C LEU A 342 1.59 -17.65 -2.58
N ILE A 343 2.19 -17.34 -1.42
CA ILE A 343 3.40 -16.48 -1.36
C ILE A 343 4.61 -17.19 -1.96
N ALA A 344 4.75 -18.49 -1.76
CA ALA A 344 5.84 -19.28 -2.34
C ALA A 344 5.78 -19.32 -3.87
N ALA A 345 4.59 -19.17 -4.46
CA ALA A 345 4.39 -19.11 -5.91
C ALA A 345 4.71 -17.74 -6.52
N VAL A 346 4.85 -16.68 -5.72
CA VAL A 346 5.08 -15.31 -6.22
C VAL A 346 6.33 -15.18 -7.10
N PRO A 347 7.51 -15.76 -6.78
CA PRO A 347 8.69 -15.60 -7.61
C PRO A 347 8.48 -16.03 -9.06
N ALA A 348 7.92 -17.21 -9.30
CA ALA A 348 7.69 -17.74 -10.65
C ALA A 348 6.67 -16.89 -11.43
N LYS A 349 5.58 -16.46 -10.77
CA LYS A 349 4.58 -15.57 -11.38
C LYS A 349 5.18 -14.19 -11.70
N ALA A 350 5.99 -13.65 -10.80
CA ALA A 350 6.67 -12.37 -10.98
C ALA A 350 7.67 -12.43 -12.15
N GLU A 351 8.46 -13.49 -12.24
CA GLU A 351 9.38 -13.71 -13.37
C GLU A 351 8.63 -13.69 -14.70
N ARG A 352 7.51 -14.42 -14.79
CA ARG A 352 6.67 -14.44 -15.99
C ARG A 352 6.13 -13.05 -16.35
N LEU A 353 5.61 -12.31 -15.36
CA LEU A 353 5.08 -10.97 -15.53
C LEU A 353 6.15 -9.99 -16.00
N VAL A 354 7.31 -9.97 -15.32
CA VAL A 354 8.43 -9.07 -15.66
C VAL A 354 8.97 -9.37 -17.04
N HIS A 355 9.22 -10.66 -17.37
CA HIS A 355 9.71 -11.06 -18.69
C HIS A 355 8.74 -10.61 -19.80
N GLY A 356 7.44 -10.78 -19.62
CA GLY A 356 6.44 -10.32 -20.58
C GLY A 356 6.40 -8.80 -20.73
N LEU A 357 6.47 -8.05 -19.64
CA LEU A 357 6.51 -6.58 -19.66
C LEU A 357 7.79 -6.05 -20.32
N GLU A 358 8.95 -6.67 -20.08
CA GLU A 358 10.22 -6.28 -20.73
C GLU A 358 10.20 -6.60 -22.24
N ALA A 359 9.58 -7.70 -22.65
CA ALA A 359 9.37 -7.99 -24.07
C ALA A 359 8.48 -6.95 -24.76
N LEU A 360 7.41 -6.48 -24.08
CA LEU A 360 6.58 -5.39 -24.57
C LEU A 360 7.35 -4.07 -24.63
N ALA A 361 8.19 -3.79 -23.62
CA ALA A 361 9.04 -2.60 -23.60
C ALA A 361 10.04 -2.58 -24.74
N ALA A 362 10.65 -3.71 -25.04
CA ALA A 362 11.58 -3.85 -26.16
C ALA A 362 10.88 -3.62 -27.53
N ARG A 363 9.62 -4.05 -27.66
CA ARG A 363 8.83 -3.86 -28.89
C ARG A 363 8.29 -2.43 -29.03
N TRP A 364 7.90 -1.78 -27.94
CA TRP A 364 7.31 -0.43 -27.93
C TRP A 364 7.97 0.52 -26.92
N PRO A 365 9.27 0.82 -27.06
CA PRO A 365 10.03 1.57 -26.03
C PRO A 365 9.53 3.01 -25.79
N GLN A 366 8.82 3.60 -26.76
CA GLN A 366 8.22 4.94 -26.62
C GLN A 366 6.90 4.91 -25.84
N LYS A 367 6.23 3.74 -25.74
CA LYS A 367 4.91 3.59 -25.13
C LYS A 367 4.98 2.83 -23.79
N LEU A 368 6.03 2.04 -23.58
CA LEU A 368 6.25 1.27 -22.36
C LEU A 368 7.77 1.21 -22.08
N ARG A 369 8.19 1.73 -20.95
CA ARG A 369 9.58 1.76 -20.51
C ARG A 369 9.68 1.67 -18.98
N ASN A 370 10.89 1.52 -18.48
CA ASN A 370 11.19 1.50 -17.04
C ASN A 370 10.26 0.54 -16.27
N VAL A 371 10.23 -0.73 -16.70
CA VAL A 371 9.54 -1.81 -15.98
C VAL A 371 10.23 -2.01 -14.64
N ARG A 372 9.48 -1.93 -13.54
CA ARG A 372 10.00 -1.96 -12.18
C ARG A 372 8.99 -2.50 -11.20
N GLY A 373 9.46 -3.01 -10.07
CA GLY A 373 8.60 -3.49 -9.02
C GLY A 373 9.23 -4.61 -8.19
N LEU A 374 8.40 -5.21 -7.33
CA LEU A 374 8.76 -6.29 -6.42
C LEU A 374 7.68 -7.36 -6.48
N GLY A 375 8.06 -8.60 -6.74
CA GLY A 375 7.11 -9.70 -6.86
C GLY A 375 6.04 -9.43 -7.91
N LEU A 376 4.77 -9.63 -7.56
CA LEU A 376 3.60 -9.32 -8.39
C LEU A 376 3.28 -7.82 -8.47
N TYR A 377 3.86 -7.00 -7.60
CA TYR A 377 3.72 -5.55 -7.64
C TYR A 377 4.68 -4.97 -8.66
N GLN A 378 4.24 -4.92 -9.90
CA GLN A 378 4.98 -4.38 -11.03
C GLN A 378 4.34 -3.09 -11.56
N GLY A 379 5.11 -2.32 -12.28
CA GLY A 379 4.66 -1.14 -12.98
C GLY A 379 5.63 -0.72 -14.06
N PHE A 380 5.18 0.18 -14.92
CA PHE A 380 5.98 0.73 -15.99
C PHE A 380 5.62 2.20 -16.23
N THR A 381 6.47 2.90 -16.94
CA THR A 381 6.24 4.29 -17.37
C THR A 381 5.75 4.29 -18.82
N VAL A 382 4.72 5.08 -19.11
CA VAL A 382 4.28 5.41 -20.47
C VAL A 382 4.90 6.73 -20.94
N GLY A 383 4.68 7.09 -22.21
CA GLY A 383 5.34 8.24 -22.82
C GLY A 383 4.85 9.61 -22.33
N SER A 384 3.59 9.71 -21.87
CA SER A 384 3.00 10.96 -21.36
C SER A 384 1.77 10.70 -20.48
N PRO A 385 1.31 11.73 -19.71
CA PRO A 385 0.05 11.64 -18.95
C PRO A 385 -1.17 11.35 -19.83
N GLU A 386 -1.22 11.93 -21.04
CA GLU A 386 -2.30 11.74 -22.01
C GLU A 386 -2.31 10.29 -22.48
N LEU A 387 -1.15 9.74 -22.84
CA LEU A 387 -1.01 8.35 -23.25
C LEU A 387 -1.41 7.39 -22.12
N LYS A 388 -1.08 7.72 -20.85
CA LYS A 388 -1.54 6.96 -19.68
C LYS A 388 -3.07 6.95 -19.61
N GLY A 389 -3.71 8.11 -19.74
CA GLY A 389 -5.16 8.22 -19.73
C GLY A 389 -5.81 7.41 -20.86
N GLN A 390 -5.29 7.52 -22.07
CA GLN A 390 -5.76 6.75 -23.23
C GLN A 390 -5.58 5.24 -23.02
N LEU A 391 -4.43 4.79 -22.54
CA LEU A 391 -4.19 3.37 -22.27
C LEU A 391 -5.16 2.81 -21.23
N VAL A 392 -5.40 3.53 -20.13
CA VAL A 392 -6.35 3.08 -19.08
C VAL A 392 -7.78 3.01 -19.62
N ALA A 393 -8.24 4.02 -20.35
CA ALA A 393 -9.59 4.05 -20.91
C ALA A 393 -9.79 2.93 -21.94
N ARG A 394 -8.89 2.85 -22.92
CA ARG A 394 -8.98 1.84 -24.00
C ARG A 394 -8.80 0.41 -23.49
N ALA A 395 -8.01 0.20 -22.42
CA ALA A 395 -7.88 -1.11 -21.80
C ALA A 395 -9.24 -1.63 -21.31
N LEU A 396 -10.03 -0.78 -20.67
CA LEU A 396 -11.38 -1.14 -20.25
C LEU A 396 -12.33 -1.33 -21.44
N GLU A 397 -12.34 -0.38 -22.38
CA GLU A 397 -13.32 -0.34 -23.47
C GLU A 397 -13.09 -1.41 -24.55
N GLU A 398 -11.83 -1.68 -24.90
CA GLU A 398 -11.49 -2.57 -26.03
C GLU A 398 -11.14 -4.00 -25.57
N GLU A 399 -10.56 -4.14 -24.37
CA GLU A 399 -10.03 -5.43 -23.91
C GLU A 399 -10.67 -5.94 -22.61
N ASN A 400 -11.66 -5.23 -22.05
CA ASN A 400 -12.22 -5.53 -20.73
C ASN A 400 -11.11 -5.76 -19.69
N LEU A 401 -10.11 -4.88 -19.69
CA LEU A 401 -8.94 -4.92 -18.83
C LEU A 401 -8.90 -3.67 -17.95
N LEU A 402 -9.03 -3.84 -16.63
CA LEU A 402 -9.00 -2.73 -15.69
C LEU A 402 -7.57 -2.49 -15.21
N LEU A 403 -6.98 -1.37 -15.63
CA LEU A 403 -5.63 -0.94 -15.27
C LEU A 403 -5.67 0.19 -14.23
N LEU A 404 -4.59 0.30 -13.45
CA LEU A 404 -4.44 1.31 -12.41
C LEU A 404 -3.29 2.27 -12.74
N GLY A 405 -3.65 3.54 -12.93
CA GLY A 405 -2.66 4.62 -13.06
C GLY A 405 -1.93 4.90 -11.74
N ALA A 406 -0.70 5.41 -11.85
CA ALA A 406 0.10 5.86 -10.73
C ALA A 406 0.98 7.05 -11.13
N GLY A 407 1.17 8.01 -10.22
CA GLY A 407 1.93 9.21 -10.52
C GLY A 407 1.49 9.86 -11.83
N ARG A 408 2.41 10.60 -12.44
CA ARG A 408 2.11 11.34 -13.67
C ARG A 408 1.96 10.42 -14.90
N GLU A 409 2.84 9.42 -15.05
CA GLU A 409 3.02 8.67 -16.30
C GLU A 409 3.13 7.15 -16.10
N SER A 410 2.77 6.61 -14.94
CA SER A 410 2.95 5.19 -14.67
C SER A 410 1.64 4.42 -14.67
N ILE A 411 1.73 3.15 -15.06
CA ILE A 411 0.75 2.11 -14.81
C ILE A 411 1.33 1.17 -13.75
N ARG A 412 0.49 0.69 -12.86
CA ARG A 412 0.86 -0.27 -11.82
C ARG A 412 -0.11 -1.43 -11.75
N PHE A 413 0.40 -2.59 -11.44
CA PHE A 413 -0.37 -3.82 -11.27
C PHE A 413 -0.46 -4.21 -9.80
N ARG A 414 -1.64 -4.66 -9.40
CA ARG A 414 -1.96 -5.08 -8.02
C ARG A 414 -2.82 -6.34 -8.01
N PRO A 415 -2.42 -7.41 -8.72
CA PRO A 415 -3.22 -8.62 -8.77
C PRO A 415 -3.29 -9.29 -7.40
N PRO A 416 -4.32 -10.13 -7.14
CA PRO A 416 -4.37 -10.98 -5.97
C PRO A 416 -3.26 -12.07 -6.04
N LEU A 417 -2.95 -12.71 -4.89
CA LEU A 417 -1.90 -13.73 -4.81
C LEU A 417 -2.19 -14.99 -5.64
N ASP A 418 -3.45 -15.34 -5.78
CA ASP A 418 -3.92 -16.51 -6.51
C ASP A 418 -4.05 -16.30 -8.03
N VAL A 419 -3.66 -15.13 -8.57
CA VAL A 419 -3.57 -14.92 -10.03
C VAL A 419 -2.75 -16.04 -10.68
N SER A 420 -3.25 -16.62 -11.77
CA SER A 420 -2.57 -17.72 -12.47
C SER A 420 -1.56 -17.19 -13.52
N ILE A 421 -0.68 -18.06 -14.00
CA ILE A 421 0.26 -17.74 -15.09
C ILE A 421 -0.52 -17.49 -16.39
N GLU A 422 -1.58 -18.24 -16.65
CA GLU A 422 -2.44 -18.09 -17.81
C GLU A 422 -3.14 -16.72 -17.81
N GLU A 423 -3.59 -16.24 -16.64
CA GLU A 423 -4.16 -14.90 -16.49
C GLU A 423 -3.13 -13.79 -16.67
N ILE A 424 -1.88 -14.02 -16.26
CA ILE A 424 -0.75 -13.12 -16.56
C ILE A 424 -0.53 -13.06 -18.07
N ASP A 425 -0.51 -14.19 -18.74
CA ASP A 425 -0.30 -14.27 -20.19
C ASP A 425 -1.45 -13.59 -20.95
N GLU A 426 -2.70 -13.81 -20.56
CA GLU A 426 -3.85 -13.14 -21.14
C GLU A 426 -3.75 -11.62 -21.01
N MET A 427 -3.37 -11.12 -19.82
CA MET A 427 -3.17 -9.69 -19.61
C MET A 427 -2.07 -9.12 -20.53
N LEU A 428 -0.93 -9.82 -20.64
CA LEU A 428 0.18 -9.39 -21.50
C LEU A 428 -0.23 -9.34 -22.98
N VAL A 429 -1.03 -10.30 -23.45
CA VAL A 429 -1.58 -10.30 -24.83
C VAL A 429 -2.51 -9.11 -25.03
N LYS A 430 -3.44 -8.85 -24.10
CA LYS A 430 -4.35 -7.69 -24.16
C LYS A 430 -3.58 -6.37 -24.17
N LEU A 431 -2.59 -6.22 -23.27
CA LEU A 431 -1.74 -5.04 -23.21
C LEU A 431 -0.95 -4.86 -24.51
N GLY A 432 -0.43 -5.95 -25.10
CA GLY A 432 0.28 -5.92 -26.37
C GLY A 432 -0.58 -5.39 -27.51
N ARG A 433 -1.85 -5.85 -27.63
CA ARG A 433 -2.81 -5.36 -28.64
C ARG A 433 -3.13 -3.87 -28.46
N LEU A 434 -3.24 -3.41 -27.21
CA LEU A 434 -3.46 -1.98 -26.93
C LEU A 434 -2.26 -1.13 -27.35
N LEU A 435 -1.04 -1.56 -26.98
CA LEU A 435 0.19 -0.84 -27.34
C LEU A 435 0.41 -0.78 -28.85
N GLU A 436 -0.02 -1.78 -29.62
CA GLU A 436 0.07 -1.76 -31.07
C GLU A 436 -0.81 -0.65 -31.70
N LYS A 437 -1.98 -0.39 -31.11
CA LYS A 437 -2.97 0.57 -31.61
C LYS A 437 -2.79 2.00 -31.09
N LEU A 438 -2.02 2.21 -30.01
CA LEU A 438 -1.73 3.53 -29.42
C LEU A 438 -0.60 4.23 -30.19
#